data_be59aa146b7fe2ac5893c2daed2039bd
#
_entry.id   be59aa146b7fe2ac5893c2daed2039bd
#
_cell.length_a   1.000
_cell.length_b   1.000
_cell.length_c   1.000
_cell.angle_alpha   90.00
_cell.angle_beta   90.00
_cell.angle_gamma   90.00
#
_symmetry.space_group_name_H-M   'P 1'
#
loop_
_entity.id
_entity.type
_entity.pdbx_description
1 polymer ?
#
loop_
_entity_poly.entity_id
_entity_poly.type
_entity_poly.pdbx_seq_one_letter_code
_entity_poly.pdbx_strand_id
1 'polypeptide(L)'
;MAIQKLWKKGLIGALAISMLAACSDGSSSSNEVKSDLSLEEITKKAKEEGTVNSVGMPDTWANWVETWEELGTEYSLKHKDTDMSSAEELAKFEAEKDDATADIGDVGIAFGPIAKDKDLTLPYKTSYWDEIPDWAKDDEGHWIVGYTGTISFLTDKNNVKNAPKSWEDIKNGDYTVSIGDALTANQAQFAILAAAMAFGGDESNIQPGIDFFADLAKQGRLKGDPTVANLEKGEIDVAILWDFNSLGYRHQIDEKRFDVVIPSEGSVTSGYATIINKYAKNPHTAMLAREYILSDAGQENLAKGYARPIRDKVQLSQDVQKLLLPEEMYKNAQPVKDQKKWEETTKQIPQLYQEQVLIHGK
;
A
#
# COMPACT_ATOMS: atom_id res chain seq x y z
N MET A 1 -9.47 6.16 82.24
CA MET A 1 -9.76 5.01 83.13
C MET A 1 -9.39 3.79 82.28
N ALA A 2 -8.20 3.25 82.46
CA ALA A 2 -7.86 2.23 83.47
C ALA A 2 -8.58 0.94 83.17
N ILE A 3 -8.06 -0.25 83.01
CA ILE A 3 -6.90 -0.92 83.60
C ILE A 3 -6.84 -2.31 82.91
N GLN A 4 -5.70 -2.68 82.39
CA GLN A 4 -4.82 -3.81 82.80
C GLN A 4 -5.31 -5.25 82.61
N LYS A 5 -4.48 -6.00 81.90
CA LYS A 5 -3.51 -7.07 82.36
C LYS A 5 -4.18 -8.42 82.63
N LEU A 6 -3.71 -9.59 82.34
CA LEU A 6 -2.41 -10.26 82.40
C LEU A 6 -2.53 -11.71 81.83
N TRP A 7 -1.50 -12.24 81.19
CA TRP A 7 -0.75 -13.49 81.30
C TRP A 7 -1.54 -14.84 81.45
N LYS A 8 -1.22 -15.95 80.83
CA LYS A 8 0.03 -16.75 80.86
C LYS A 8 -0.05 -17.97 79.90
N LYS A 9 1.03 -18.22 79.23
CA LYS A 9 1.77 -19.51 78.97
C LYS A 9 1.01 -20.82 78.82
N GLY A 10 1.37 -21.57 77.74
CA GLY A 10 1.55 -23.01 77.81
C GLY A 10 1.54 -23.76 76.51
N LEU A 11 2.70 -24.28 76.16
CA LEU A 11 3.09 -25.55 75.56
C LEU A 11 2.66 -25.96 74.15
N ILE A 12 3.60 -25.92 73.19
CA ILE A 12 4.19 -27.00 72.35
C ILE A 12 3.22 -28.12 71.91
N GLY A 13 2.98 -28.12 70.59
CA GLY A 13 2.47 -29.27 69.84
C GLY A 13 2.90 -29.12 68.40
N ALA A 14 4.00 -29.80 67.99
CA ALA A 14 4.46 -29.88 66.61
C ALA A 14 3.47 -30.72 65.77
N LEU A 15 2.79 -30.11 64.84
CA LEU A 15 2.14 -30.85 63.76
C LEU A 15 2.69 -30.35 62.44
N ALA A 16 3.37 -31.20 61.75
CA ALA A 16 3.85 -31.00 60.40
C ALA A 16 2.64 -30.95 59.47
N ILE A 17 2.31 -29.73 58.97
CA ILE A 17 1.39 -29.56 57.88
C ILE A 17 2.21 -29.35 56.63
N SER A 18 2.25 -30.38 55.76
CA SER A 18 2.73 -30.30 54.40
C SER A 18 1.92 -29.28 53.65
N MET A 19 2.52 -28.08 53.43
CA MET A 19 2.01 -27.11 52.47
C MET A 19 2.25 -27.66 51.04
N LEU A 20 1.19 -28.14 50.41
CA LEU A 20 1.12 -28.18 48.96
C LEU A 20 1.07 -26.71 48.46
N ALA A 21 2.22 -26.23 48.05
CA ALA A 21 2.29 -25.01 47.24
C ALA A 21 1.69 -25.36 45.86
N ALA A 22 0.41 -25.07 45.69
CA ALA A 22 -0.16 -24.91 44.34
C ALA A 22 0.45 -23.63 43.77
N CYS A 23 1.53 -23.78 42.99
CA CYS A 23 1.93 -22.73 42.06
C CYS A 23 0.81 -22.63 41.03
N SER A 24 -0.06 -21.66 41.22
CA SER A 24 -0.89 -21.12 40.16
C SER A 24 0.06 -20.32 39.27
N ASP A 25 0.70 -20.96 38.31
CA ASP A 25 1.27 -20.31 37.15
C ASP A 25 0.08 -19.71 36.37
N GLY A 26 -0.24 -18.48 36.73
CA GLY A 26 -0.96 -17.58 35.85
C GLY A 26 0.00 -17.15 34.74
N SER A 27 0.42 -18.07 33.86
CA SER A 27 1.00 -17.72 32.59
C SER A 27 -0.14 -17.10 31.75
N SER A 28 -0.22 -15.77 31.76
CA SER A 28 -0.69 -15.06 30.61
C SER A 28 0.30 -15.42 29.48
N SER A 29 0.00 -16.50 28.74
CA SER A 29 0.64 -16.76 27.47
C SER A 29 0.13 -15.64 26.55
N SER A 30 0.90 -14.55 26.48
CA SER A 30 0.94 -13.79 25.24
C SER A 30 1.34 -14.85 24.19
N ASN A 31 0.40 -15.26 23.35
CA ASN A 31 0.70 -16.04 22.16
C ASN A 31 1.53 -15.14 21.25
N GLU A 32 2.83 -15.09 21.52
CA GLU A 32 3.78 -14.42 20.65
C GLU A 32 3.77 -15.19 19.33
N VAL A 33 3.24 -14.56 18.29
CA VAL A 33 3.15 -15.18 16.97
C VAL A 33 4.56 -15.38 16.46
N LYS A 34 4.97 -16.62 16.27
CA LYS A 34 6.30 -16.95 15.74
C LYS A 34 6.34 -16.63 14.25
N SER A 35 7.30 -15.83 13.84
CA SER A 35 7.55 -15.47 12.44
C SER A 35 8.48 -16.45 11.71
N ASP A 36 9.04 -17.44 12.41
CA ASP A 36 10.00 -18.44 11.91
C ASP A 36 9.35 -19.80 11.57
N LEU A 37 8.04 -19.84 11.40
CA LEU A 37 7.30 -21.04 11.02
C LEU A 37 7.59 -21.42 9.56
N SER A 38 7.62 -22.72 9.28
CA SER A 38 7.62 -23.21 7.89
C SER A 38 6.30 -22.88 7.18
N LEU A 39 6.33 -22.78 5.85
CA LEU A 39 5.12 -22.53 5.05
C LEU A 39 4.03 -23.61 5.29
N GLU A 40 4.43 -24.87 5.53
CA GLU A 40 3.50 -25.94 5.86
C GLU A 40 2.78 -25.69 7.20
N GLU A 41 3.51 -25.25 8.22
CA GLU A 41 2.95 -24.90 9.53
C GLU A 41 2.03 -23.67 9.45
N ILE A 42 2.45 -22.64 8.69
CA ILE A 42 1.61 -21.45 8.42
C ILE A 42 0.32 -21.87 7.72
N THR A 43 0.42 -22.67 6.66
CA THR A 43 -0.74 -23.15 5.90
C THR A 43 -1.72 -23.93 6.78
N LYS A 44 -1.20 -24.81 7.64
CA LYS A 44 -2.02 -25.56 8.57
C LYS A 44 -2.77 -24.65 9.54
N LYS A 45 -2.05 -23.70 10.17
CA LYS A 45 -2.64 -22.77 11.13
C LYS A 45 -3.63 -21.80 10.46
N ALA A 46 -3.31 -21.32 9.24
CA ALA A 46 -4.21 -20.49 8.45
C ALA A 46 -5.54 -21.19 8.15
N LYS A 47 -5.52 -22.48 7.83
CA LYS A 47 -6.73 -23.28 7.66
C LYS A 47 -7.53 -23.44 8.96
N GLU A 48 -6.87 -23.46 10.11
CA GLU A 48 -7.53 -23.50 11.44
C GLU A 48 -8.16 -22.13 11.75
N GLU A 49 -7.52 -21.00 11.40
CA GLU A 49 -8.06 -19.64 11.52
C GLU A 49 -9.24 -19.41 10.54
N GLY A 50 -9.11 -19.88 9.31
CA GLY A 50 -10.18 -19.98 8.29
C GLY A 50 -10.70 -18.65 7.73
N THR A 51 -10.17 -17.51 8.17
CA THR A 51 -10.61 -16.18 7.73
C THR A 51 -9.42 -15.24 7.63
N VAL A 52 -9.41 -14.37 6.62
CA VAL A 52 -8.49 -13.23 6.51
C VAL A 52 -9.32 -11.97 6.25
N ASN A 53 -9.04 -10.92 7.02
CA ASN A 53 -9.67 -9.62 6.85
C ASN A 53 -8.61 -8.63 6.38
N SER A 54 -8.80 -8.05 5.20
CA SER A 54 -7.91 -7.05 4.64
C SER A 54 -8.45 -5.62 4.78
N VAL A 55 -7.57 -4.67 4.60
CA VAL A 55 -7.87 -3.26 4.41
C VAL A 55 -7.07 -2.73 3.23
N GLY A 56 -7.68 -1.84 2.43
CA GLY A 56 -7.04 -1.25 1.26
C GLY A 56 -6.82 -2.21 0.09
N MET A 57 -7.52 -3.34 0.05
CA MET A 57 -7.40 -4.36 -1.00
C MET A 57 -8.76 -4.65 -1.67
N PRO A 58 -9.48 -3.62 -2.18
CA PRO A 58 -10.80 -3.83 -2.77
C PRO A 58 -10.70 -4.59 -4.10
N ASP A 59 -11.74 -5.35 -4.42
CA ASP A 59 -11.83 -6.25 -5.58
C ASP A 59 -11.42 -5.60 -6.91
N THR A 60 -11.73 -4.31 -7.08
CA THR A 60 -11.48 -3.56 -8.32
C THR A 60 -10.08 -2.97 -8.45
N TRP A 61 -9.29 -2.98 -7.39
CA TRP A 61 -7.93 -2.46 -7.39
C TRP A 61 -6.93 -3.59 -7.65
N ALA A 62 -6.06 -3.43 -8.66
CA ALA A 62 -5.01 -4.39 -9.02
C ALA A 62 -5.48 -5.86 -9.09
N ASN A 63 -6.76 -6.08 -9.40
CA ASN A 63 -7.39 -7.41 -9.49
C ASN A 63 -7.31 -8.24 -8.20
N TRP A 64 -7.45 -7.60 -7.04
CA TRP A 64 -7.46 -8.32 -5.76
C TRP A 64 -8.51 -9.42 -5.70
N VAL A 65 -9.62 -9.29 -6.43
CA VAL A 65 -10.71 -10.29 -6.46
C VAL A 65 -10.19 -11.69 -6.77
N GLU A 66 -9.38 -11.88 -7.84
CA GLU A 66 -8.86 -13.20 -8.19
C GLU A 66 -7.93 -13.76 -7.11
N THR A 67 -7.08 -12.93 -6.51
CA THR A 67 -6.21 -13.34 -5.40
C THR A 67 -7.02 -13.90 -4.23
N TRP A 68 -8.10 -13.22 -3.85
CA TRP A 68 -8.95 -13.67 -2.74
C TRP A 68 -9.80 -14.90 -3.10
N GLU A 69 -10.30 -14.99 -4.33
CA GLU A 69 -11.03 -16.16 -4.81
C GLU A 69 -10.14 -17.42 -4.85
N GLU A 70 -8.89 -17.28 -5.28
CA GLU A 70 -7.93 -18.39 -5.32
C GLU A 70 -7.52 -18.84 -3.92
N LEU A 71 -7.22 -17.91 -3.00
CA LEU A 71 -6.98 -18.22 -1.59
C LEU A 71 -8.19 -18.93 -0.94
N GLY A 72 -9.40 -18.49 -1.28
CA GLY A 72 -10.64 -19.15 -0.86
C GLY A 72 -10.76 -20.57 -1.39
N THR A 73 -10.42 -20.78 -2.65
CA THR A 73 -10.54 -22.07 -3.34
C THR A 73 -9.47 -23.06 -2.87
N GLU A 74 -8.21 -22.61 -2.77
CA GLU A 74 -7.07 -23.50 -2.48
C GLU A 74 -6.94 -23.81 -1.00
N TYR A 75 -7.18 -22.80 -0.15
CA TYR A 75 -6.96 -22.93 1.30
C TYR A 75 -8.25 -22.92 2.12
N SER A 76 -9.43 -22.78 1.47
CA SER A 76 -10.74 -22.68 2.13
C SER A 76 -10.87 -21.48 3.06
N LEU A 77 -10.20 -20.37 2.75
CA LEU A 77 -10.25 -19.14 3.51
C LEU A 77 -11.47 -18.30 3.13
N LYS A 78 -12.09 -17.68 4.12
CA LYS A 78 -13.09 -16.63 3.91
C LYS A 78 -12.36 -15.28 3.92
N HIS A 79 -12.73 -14.41 3.01
CA HIS A 79 -12.15 -13.07 2.92
C HIS A 79 -13.20 -11.98 3.09
N LYS A 80 -12.78 -10.87 3.67
CA LYS A 80 -13.53 -9.62 3.71
C LYS A 80 -12.53 -8.47 3.65
N ASP A 81 -12.76 -7.53 2.72
CA ASP A 81 -12.02 -6.28 2.65
C ASP A 81 -12.82 -5.09 3.21
N THR A 82 -12.11 -4.08 3.65
CA THR A 82 -12.65 -2.75 3.90
C THR A 82 -11.74 -1.74 3.20
N ASP A 83 -12.25 -1.15 2.11
CA ASP A 83 -11.51 -0.16 1.33
C ASP A 83 -11.28 1.11 2.14
N MET A 84 -10.01 1.55 2.19
CA MET A 84 -9.59 2.77 2.88
C MET A 84 -8.21 3.22 2.40
N SER A 85 -7.86 4.47 2.67
CA SER A 85 -6.54 5.01 2.37
C SER A 85 -5.47 4.47 3.32
N SER A 86 -4.20 4.49 2.91
CA SER A 86 -3.07 4.03 3.71
C SER A 86 -2.98 4.70 5.10
N ALA A 87 -3.33 5.98 5.19
CA ALA A 87 -3.35 6.69 6.47
C ALA A 87 -4.46 6.18 7.40
N GLU A 88 -5.63 5.87 6.83
CA GLU A 88 -6.77 5.31 7.58
C GLU A 88 -6.48 3.88 8.04
N GLU A 89 -5.77 3.08 7.23
CA GLU A 89 -5.33 1.73 7.62
C GLU A 89 -4.45 1.76 8.86
N LEU A 90 -3.43 2.63 8.87
CA LEU A 90 -2.55 2.78 10.02
C LEU A 90 -3.31 3.30 11.25
N ALA A 91 -4.19 4.27 11.06
CA ALA A 91 -5.02 4.81 12.14
C ALA A 91 -5.96 3.73 12.71
N LYS A 92 -6.51 2.86 11.86
CA LYS A 92 -7.33 1.71 12.28
C LYS A 92 -6.51 0.72 13.10
N PHE A 93 -5.33 0.30 12.64
CA PHE A 93 -4.46 -0.62 13.39
C PHE A 93 -4.08 -0.04 14.77
N GLU A 94 -3.76 1.28 14.81
CA GLU A 94 -3.40 1.98 16.04
C GLU A 94 -4.58 2.11 17.03
N ALA A 95 -5.77 2.34 16.51
CA ALA A 95 -6.96 2.54 17.34
C ALA A 95 -7.55 1.24 17.89
N GLU A 96 -7.54 0.18 17.10
CA GLU A 96 -8.19 -1.08 17.44
C GLU A 96 -7.30 -1.99 18.31
N LYS A 97 -6.00 -2.05 18.07
CA LYS A 97 -5.06 -2.89 18.84
C LYS A 97 -5.63 -4.29 19.15
N ASP A 98 -5.78 -4.61 20.42
CA ASP A 98 -6.27 -5.93 20.87
C ASP A 98 -7.70 -6.27 20.37
N ASP A 99 -8.46 -5.29 19.92
CA ASP A 99 -9.76 -5.46 19.28
C ASP A 99 -9.70 -5.46 17.74
N ALA A 100 -8.50 -5.73 17.17
CA ALA A 100 -8.26 -5.70 15.74
C ALA A 100 -9.33 -6.45 14.93
N THR A 101 -9.79 -5.80 13.86
CA THR A 101 -10.76 -6.33 12.89
C THR A 101 -10.15 -6.54 11.52
N ALA A 102 -8.88 -6.15 11.33
CA ALA A 102 -8.11 -6.36 10.11
C ALA A 102 -6.81 -7.11 10.42
N ASP A 103 -6.43 -8.03 9.53
CA ASP A 103 -5.27 -8.90 9.68
C ASP A 103 -4.10 -8.45 8.79
N ILE A 104 -4.39 -7.90 7.60
CA ILE A 104 -3.41 -7.46 6.60
C ILE A 104 -3.89 -6.18 5.92
N GLY A 105 -2.96 -5.32 5.52
CA GLY A 105 -3.22 -4.09 4.76
C GLY A 105 -2.33 -3.94 3.54
N ASP A 106 -2.73 -3.07 2.59
CA ASP A 106 -2.00 -2.73 1.36
C ASP A 106 -1.76 -1.21 1.29
N VAL A 107 -0.65 -0.78 1.82
CA VAL A 107 -0.31 0.65 1.95
C VAL A 107 0.69 1.11 0.89
N GLY A 108 0.59 2.35 0.47
CA GLY A 108 1.66 2.97 -0.31
C GLY A 108 3.00 2.83 0.43
N ILE A 109 4.10 2.56 -0.30
CA ILE A 109 5.39 2.19 0.28
C ILE A 109 5.89 3.14 1.38
N ALA A 110 5.59 4.45 1.28
CA ALA A 110 5.97 5.44 2.29
C ALA A 110 5.34 5.18 3.68
N PHE A 111 4.23 4.47 3.73
CA PHE A 111 3.55 4.13 4.98
C PHE A 111 4.10 2.86 5.65
N GLY A 112 4.86 2.03 4.95
CA GLY A 112 5.50 0.84 5.51
C GLY A 112 6.44 1.15 6.68
N PRO A 113 7.44 2.03 6.50
CA PRO A 113 8.30 2.50 7.59
C PRO A 113 7.54 3.15 8.75
N ILE A 114 6.51 3.96 8.44
CA ILE A 114 5.67 4.60 9.46
C ILE A 114 4.93 3.55 10.30
N ALA A 115 4.39 2.51 9.67
CA ALA A 115 3.72 1.42 10.38
C ALA A 115 4.67 0.65 11.29
N LYS A 116 5.92 0.41 10.84
CA LYS A 116 6.99 -0.19 11.64
C LYS A 116 7.37 0.69 12.83
N ASP A 117 7.63 1.98 12.61
CA ASP A 117 8.06 2.92 13.64
C ASP A 117 6.99 3.11 14.73
N LYS A 118 5.71 2.98 14.36
CA LYS A 118 4.57 2.98 15.29
C LYS A 118 4.32 1.63 15.97
N ASP A 119 5.13 0.61 15.69
CA ASP A 119 4.99 -0.75 16.25
C ASP A 119 3.62 -1.39 15.95
N LEU A 120 3.11 -1.19 14.72
CA LEU A 120 1.81 -1.68 14.27
C LEU A 120 1.90 -2.96 13.45
N THR A 121 3.10 -3.42 13.09
CA THR A 121 3.29 -4.51 12.14
C THR A 121 3.91 -5.75 12.77
N LEU A 122 3.46 -6.92 12.32
CA LEU A 122 4.07 -8.22 12.59
C LEU A 122 5.09 -8.52 11.49
N PRO A 123 6.39 -8.70 11.80
CA PRO A 123 7.39 -9.00 10.79
C PRO A 123 7.22 -10.43 10.28
N TYR A 124 7.26 -10.59 8.95
CA TYR A 124 7.27 -11.90 8.31
C TYR A 124 7.98 -11.84 6.95
N LYS A 125 9.05 -12.61 6.80
CA LYS A 125 9.79 -12.80 5.54
C LYS A 125 9.20 -13.98 4.78
N THR A 126 8.80 -13.74 3.55
CA THR A 126 8.25 -14.80 2.70
C THR A 126 9.32 -15.71 2.12
N SER A 127 8.90 -16.85 1.59
CA SER A 127 9.78 -17.77 0.83
C SER A 127 10.40 -17.14 -0.42
N TYR A 128 9.81 -16.03 -0.91
CA TYR A 128 10.28 -15.27 -2.07
C TYR A 128 11.20 -14.09 -1.73
N TRP A 129 11.64 -13.99 -0.48
CA TRP A 129 12.41 -12.85 0.05
C TRP A 129 13.59 -12.42 -0.81
N ASP A 130 14.37 -13.37 -1.32
CA ASP A 130 15.60 -13.10 -2.09
C ASP A 130 15.33 -12.64 -3.54
N GLU A 131 14.07 -12.71 -3.98
CA GLU A 131 13.65 -12.26 -5.31
C GLU A 131 13.06 -10.85 -5.31
N ILE A 132 12.94 -10.24 -4.13
CA ILE A 132 12.38 -8.89 -3.97
C ILE A 132 13.54 -7.90 -3.86
N PRO A 133 13.55 -6.81 -4.65
CA PRO A 133 14.58 -5.78 -4.56
C PRO A 133 14.68 -5.17 -3.15
N ASP A 134 15.90 -4.80 -2.73
CA ASP A 134 16.13 -4.26 -1.37
C ASP A 134 15.32 -2.99 -1.09
N TRP A 135 15.11 -2.13 -2.09
CA TRP A 135 14.30 -0.93 -1.93
C TRP A 135 12.80 -1.21 -1.65
N ALA A 136 12.35 -2.43 -1.94
CA ALA A 136 10.94 -2.84 -1.91
C ALA A 136 10.57 -3.67 -0.68
N LYS A 137 11.42 -3.74 0.33
CA LYS A 137 11.19 -4.51 1.55
C LYS A 137 11.89 -3.90 2.75
N ASP A 138 11.35 -4.14 3.92
CA ASP A 138 12.01 -3.88 5.20
C ASP A 138 12.93 -5.03 5.57
N ASP A 139 14.13 -4.78 6.06
CA ASP A 139 15.14 -5.82 6.39
C ASP A 139 14.64 -6.91 7.35
N GLU A 140 13.65 -6.60 8.18
CA GLU A 140 13.06 -7.52 9.15
C GLU A 140 11.73 -8.14 8.65
N GLY A 141 11.17 -7.63 7.55
CA GLY A 141 9.93 -8.13 6.96
C GLY A 141 8.66 -7.47 7.51
N HIS A 142 8.76 -6.29 8.12
CA HIS A 142 7.60 -5.54 8.60
C HIS A 142 6.68 -5.11 7.47
N TRP A 143 7.24 -4.75 6.32
CA TRP A 143 6.52 -4.45 5.10
C TRP A 143 7.25 -5.02 3.89
N ILE A 144 6.50 -5.39 2.87
CA ILE A 144 7.02 -5.93 1.61
C ILE A 144 6.11 -5.42 0.48
N VAL A 145 6.71 -4.79 -0.53
CA VAL A 145 5.98 -4.37 -1.73
C VAL A 145 5.45 -5.61 -2.47
N GLY A 146 4.16 -5.60 -2.78
CA GLY A 146 3.51 -6.67 -3.54
C GLY A 146 3.55 -6.45 -5.05
N TYR A 147 3.47 -5.19 -5.49
CA TYR A 147 3.44 -4.79 -6.90
C TYR A 147 3.85 -3.34 -7.06
N THR A 148 4.12 -2.95 -8.30
CA THR A 148 4.51 -1.57 -8.63
C THR A 148 3.57 -0.92 -9.62
N GLY A 149 3.53 0.41 -9.55
CA GLY A 149 2.96 1.30 -10.54
C GLY A 149 3.96 2.40 -10.91
N THR A 150 3.84 2.92 -12.11
CA THR A 150 4.63 4.05 -12.60
C THR A 150 3.70 5.17 -13.04
N ILE A 151 4.00 6.40 -12.67
CA ILE A 151 3.18 7.56 -13.10
C ILE A 151 3.19 7.64 -14.61
N SER A 152 1.98 7.69 -15.18
CA SER A 152 1.69 7.66 -16.60
C SER A 152 0.71 8.76 -17.00
N PHE A 153 0.58 9.02 -18.29
CA PHE A 153 -0.45 9.86 -18.86
C PHE A 153 -1.52 9.01 -19.55
N LEU A 154 -2.76 9.13 -19.10
CA LEU A 154 -3.93 8.59 -19.76
C LEU A 154 -4.58 9.72 -20.57
N THR A 155 -4.53 9.65 -21.89
CA THR A 155 -4.98 10.72 -22.80
C THR A 155 -6.23 10.31 -23.57
N ASP A 156 -7.27 11.16 -23.55
CA ASP A 156 -8.48 10.99 -24.34
C ASP A 156 -8.25 11.43 -25.80
N LYS A 157 -8.11 10.48 -26.72
CA LYS A 157 -7.88 10.76 -28.15
C LYS A 157 -9.09 11.34 -28.88
N ASN A 158 -10.27 11.33 -28.28
CA ASN A 158 -11.41 12.03 -28.84
C ASN A 158 -11.27 13.55 -28.71
N ASN A 159 -10.65 14.01 -27.63
CA ASN A 159 -10.42 15.42 -27.36
C ASN A 159 -9.03 15.88 -27.86
N VAL A 160 -8.05 15.00 -27.81
CA VAL A 160 -6.64 15.33 -28.05
C VAL A 160 -6.13 14.65 -29.30
N LYS A 161 -5.78 15.44 -30.35
CA LYS A 161 -5.25 14.90 -31.60
C LYS A 161 -3.80 14.39 -31.45
N ASN A 162 -2.99 15.11 -30.67
CA ASN A 162 -1.59 14.77 -30.42
C ASN A 162 -1.44 14.51 -28.93
N ALA A 163 -1.50 13.24 -28.52
CA ALA A 163 -1.33 12.84 -27.13
C ALA A 163 0.06 13.28 -26.62
N PRO A 164 0.15 13.97 -25.47
CA PRO A 164 1.41 14.37 -24.87
C PRO A 164 2.23 13.12 -24.48
N LYS A 165 3.53 13.17 -24.74
CA LYS A 165 4.48 12.10 -24.42
C LYS A 165 5.53 12.53 -23.42
N SER A 166 5.50 13.79 -23.02
CA SER A 166 6.46 14.40 -22.14
C SER A 166 5.79 15.41 -21.22
N TRP A 167 6.40 15.71 -20.08
CA TRP A 167 5.94 16.78 -19.19
C TRP A 167 6.00 18.14 -19.87
N GLU A 168 6.99 18.34 -20.74
CA GLU A 168 7.11 19.57 -21.53
C GLU A 168 5.97 19.72 -22.55
N ASP A 169 5.46 18.61 -23.14
CA ASP A 169 4.27 18.65 -24.00
C ASP A 169 3.03 19.11 -23.22
N ILE A 170 2.87 18.63 -21.97
CA ILE A 170 1.74 19.08 -21.12
C ILE A 170 1.89 20.56 -20.77
N LYS A 171 3.10 21.00 -20.42
CA LYS A 171 3.38 22.39 -20.07
C LYS A 171 3.03 23.36 -21.21
N ASN A 172 3.45 23.02 -22.41
CA ASN A 172 3.30 23.87 -23.61
C ASN A 172 1.98 23.66 -24.35
N GLY A 173 1.23 22.62 -24.05
CA GLY A 173 -0.08 22.35 -24.64
C GLY A 173 -1.22 23.13 -23.97
N ASP A 174 -2.44 22.85 -24.41
CA ASP A 174 -3.69 23.43 -23.87
C ASP A 174 -4.60 22.38 -23.22
N TYR A 175 -4.05 21.22 -22.89
CA TYR A 175 -4.80 20.10 -22.29
C TYR A 175 -5.37 20.44 -20.92
N THR A 176 -6.59 19.99 -20.66
CA THR A 176 -7.11 19.88 -19.29
C THR A 176 -6.50 18.66 -18.60
N VAL A 177 -5.98 18.86 -17.40
CA VAL A 177 -5.18 17.85 -16.67
C VAL A 177 -5.80 17.54 -15.32
N SER A 178 -5.74 16.30 -14.89
CA SER A 178 -6.11 15.87 -13.54
C SER A 178 -5.08 14.92 -12.94
N ILE A 179 -4.84 15.06 -11.62
CA ILE A 179 -4.01 14.15 -10.82
C ILE A 179 -4.77 13.53 -9.64
N GLY A 180 -6.01 13.95 -9.42
CA GLY A 180 -6.77 13.62 -8.23
C GLY A 180 -6.41 14.47 -7.01
N ASP A 181 -6.79 14.02 -5.82
CA ASP A 181 -6.60 14.76 -4.57
C ASP A 181 -5.20 14.62 -4.02
N ALA A 182 -4.34 15.62 -4.22
CA ALA A 182 -2.98 15.65 -3.70
C ALA A 182 -2.89 15.83 -2.17
N LEU A 183 -3.99 16.17 -1.49
CA LEU A 183 -4.02 16.32 -0.04
C LEU A 183 -3.99 14.96 0.67
N THR A 184 -4.57 13.93 0.05
CA THR A 184 -4.78 12.63 0.69
C THR A 184 -4.30 11.43 -0.15
N ALA A 185 -4.25 11.56 -1.48
CA ALA A 185 -3.95 10.45 -2.38
C ALA A 185 -2.46 10.33 -2.70
N ASN A 186 -1.88 9.17 -2.34
CA ASN A 186 -0.49 8.84 -2.64
C ASN A 186 -0.15 8.99 -4.13
N GLN A 187 -1.02 8.51 -5.04
CA GLN A 187 -0.86 8.64 -6.49
C GLN A 187 -0.65 10.10 -6.94
N ALA A 188 -1.48 11.02 -6.43
CA ALA A 188 -1.38 12.43 -6.79
C ALA A 188 -0.09 13.07 -6.27
N GLN A 189 0.38 12.68 -5.09
CA GLN A 189 1.66 13.14 -4.54
C GLN A 189 2.84 12.64 -5.39
N PHE A 190 2.78 11.40 -5.87
CA PHE A 190 3.78 10.87 -6.79
C PHE A 190 3.72 11.51 -8.19
N ALA A 191 2.55 11.95 -8.65
CA ALA A 191 2.45 12.75 -9.87
C ALA A 191 3.17 14.10 -9.73
N ILE A 192 3.08 14.73 -8.55
CA ILE A 192 3.83 15.97 -8.25
C ILE A 192 5.34 15.69 -8.22
N LEU A 193 5.78 14.57 -7.61
CA LEU A 193 7.20 14.19 -7.60
C LEU A 193 7.71 13.93 -9.02
N ALA A 194 6.95 13.19 -9.85
CA ALA A 194 7.36 12.92 -11.23
C ALA A 194 7.50 14.21 -12.05
N ALA A 195 6.58 15.17 -11.89
CA ALA A 195 6.71 16.49 -12.48
C ALA A 195 7.92 17.25 -11.92
N ALA A 196 8.16 17.22 -10.61
CA ALA A 196 9.34 17.86 -10.01
C ALA A 196 10.63 17.32 -10.63
N MET A 197 10.78 16.01 -10.73
CA MET A 197 11.97 15.36 -11.32
C MET A 197 12.17 15.76 -12.79
N ALA A 198 11.09 15.88 -13.58
CA ALA A 198 11.16 16.32 -14.97
C ALA A 198 11.65 17.78 -15.10
N PHE A 199 11.38 18.61 -14.11
CA PHE A 199 11.77 20.03 -14.09
C PHE A 199 12.93 20.34 -13.14
N GLY A 200 13.78 19.34 -12.82
CA GLY A 200 15.04 19.52 -12.12
C GLY A 200 14.95 19.50 -10.60
N GLY A 201 13.81 19.05 -10.05
CA GLY A 201 13.64 18.71 -8.65
C GLY A 201 13.94 17.23 -8.36
N ASP A 202 13.69 16.84 -7.14
CA ASP A 202 13.82 15.46 -6.63
C ASP A 202 12.95 15.28 -5.37
N GLU A 203 13.08 14.12 -4.70
CA GLU A 203 12.37 13.82 -3.46
C GLU A 203 12.65 14.76 -2.28
N SER A 204 13.72 15.58 -2.37
CA SER A 204 14.03 16.61 -1.36
C SER A 204 13.66 18.02 -1.82
N ASN A 205 13.33 18.20 -3.09
CA ASN A 205 12.95 19.47 -3.71
C ASN A 205 11.74 19.30 -4.62
N ILE A 206 10.55 19.29 -4.01
CA ILE A 206 9.28 19.12 -4.71
C ILE A 206 8.77 20.40 -5.41
N GLN A 207 9.37 21.56 -5.12
CA GLN A 207 8.86 22.85 -5.57
C GLN A 207 8.64 22.96 -7.09
N PRO A 208 9.54 22.43 -7.97
CA PRO A 208 9.27 22.49 -9.42
C PRO A 208 7.99 21.76 -9.84
N GLY A 209 7.59 20.69 -9.14
CA GLY A 209 6.32 20.00 -9.37
C GLY A 209 5.12 20.81 -8.88
N ILE A 210 5.22 21.43 -7.72
CA ILE A 210 4.19 22.35 -7.21
C ILE A 210 4.00 23.53 -8.17
N ASP A 211 5.09 24.14 -8.64
CA ASP A 211 5.05 25.26 -9.59
C ASP A 211 4.37 24.87 -10.91
N PHE A 212 4.69 23.66 -11.42
CA PHE A 212 4.06 23.12 -12.62
C PHE A 212 2.54 23.03 -12.48
N PHE A 213 2.02 22.43 -11.41
CA PHE A 213 0.59 22.31 -11.19
C PHE A 213 -0.07 23.64 -10.83
N ALA A 214 0.65 24.54 -10.14
CA ALA A 214 0.16 25.91 -9.90
C ALA A 214 -0.04 26.67 -11.21
N ASP A 215 0.85 26.53 -12.18
CA ASP A 215 0.73 27.17 -13.47
C ASP A 215 -0.43 26.59 -14.30
N LEU A 216 -0.67 25.27 -14.24
CA LEU A 216 -1.87 24.66 -14.82
C LEU A 216 -3.16 25.18 -14.17
N ALA A 217 -3.18 25.31 -12.84
CA ALA A 217 -4.33 25.84 -12.10
C ALA A 217 -4.62 27.31 -12.45
N LYS A 218 -3.59 28.17 -12.52
CA LYS A 218 -3.71 29.59 -12.94
C LYS A 218 -4.30 29.71 -14.35
N GLN A 219 -4.00 28.77 -15.23
CA GLN A 219 -4.52 28.71 -16.59
C GLN A 219 -5.94 28.11 -16.68
N GLY A 220 -6.49 27.61 -15.55
CA GLY A 220 -7.79 26.91 -15.52
C GLY A 220 -7.77 25.52 -16.14
N ARG A 221 -6.58 24.95 -16.32
CA ARG A 221 -6.36 23.65 -16.95
C ARG A 221 -6.36 22.49 -15.96
N LEU A 222 -6.16 22.74 -14.66
CA LEU A 222 -6.25 21.71 -13.65
C LEU A 222 -7.72 21.40 -13.33
N LYS A 223 -8.09 20.11 -13.39
CA LYS A 223 -9.45 19.61 -13.17
C LYS A 223 -9.55 18.77 -11.90
N GLY A 224 -10.77 18.48 -11.47
CA GLY A 224 -11.06 17.62 -10.34
C GLY A 224 -10.69 16.14 -10.59
N ASP A 225 -11.20 15.26 -9.74
CA ASP A 225 -10.78 13.85 -9.71
C ASP A 225 -10.98 13.11 -11.04
N PRO A 226 -10.00 12.30 -11.46
CA PRO A 226 -10.04 11.52 -12.69
C PRO A 226 -10.84 10.23 -12.49
N THR A 227 -12.12 10.37 -12.14
CA THR A 227 -13.04 9.24 -12.03
C THR A 227 -13.41 8.70 -13.41
N VAL A 228 -13.83 7.43 -13.47
CA VAL A 228 -14.38 6.81 -14.70
C VAL A 228 -15.46 7.70 -15.30
N ALA A 229 -16.38 8.21 -14.49
CA ALA A 229 -17.49 9.07 -14.96
C ALA A 229 -17.01 10.38 -15.59
N ASN A 230 -15.97 11.03 -15.04
CA ASN A 230 -15.44 12.29 -15.57
C ASN A 230 -14.64 12.05 -16.86
N LEU A 231 -13.92 10.93 -16.94
CA LEU A 231 -13.22 10.48 -18.15
C LEU A 231 -14.21 10.10 -19.27
N GLU A 232 -15.26 9.35 -18.98
CA GLU A 232 -16.31 9.01 -19.95
C GLU A 232 -16.97 10.23 -20.56
N LYS A 233 -17.24 11.26 -19.75
CA LYS A 233 -17.83 12.56 -20.22
C LYS A 233 -16.85 13.39 -21.04
N GLY A 234 -15.55 13.07 -21.03
CA GLY A 234 -14.53 13.87 -21.71
C GLY A 234 -14.23 15.21 -21.03
N GLU A 235 -14.40 15.30 -19.71
CA GLU A 235 -14.12 16.50 -18.93
C GLU A 235 -12.62 16.71 -18.67
N ILE A 236 -11.83 15.64 -18.89
CA ILE A 236 -10.37 15.57 -18.63
C ILE A 236 -9.70 15.07 -19.91
N ASP A 237 -8.79 15.86 -20.46
CA ASP A 237 -8.01 15.46 -21.64
C ASP A 237 -6.87 14.50 -21.28
N VAL A 238 -6.20 14.77 -20.17
CA VAL A 238 -5.06 13.99 -19.68
C VAL A 238 -5.20 13.75 -18.18
N ALA A 239 -5.34 12.50 -17.79
CA ALA A 239 -5.21 12.09 -16.38
C ALA A 239 -3.80 11.58 -16.12
N ILE A 240 -3.20 12.02 -15.02
CA ILE A 240 -1.86 11.61 -14.58
C ILE A 240 -2.04 10.64 -13.40
N LEU A 241 -1.80 9.37 -13.65
CA LEU A 241 -2.17 8.26 -12.79
C LEU A 241 -1.07 7.20 -12.76
N TRP A 242 -1.16 6.26 -11.84
CA TRP A 242 -0.43 5.00 -11.98
C TRP A 242 -0.79 4.32 -13.31
N ASP A 243 0.16 3.70 -13.96
CA ASP A 243 -0.04 3.00 -15.23
C ASP A 243 -1.09 1.89 -15.16
N PHE A 244 -1.17 1.16 -14.06
CA PHE A 244 -2.20 0.15 -13.87
C PHE A 244 -3.61 0.77 -13.77
N ASN A 245 -3.78 1.92 -13.14
CA ASN A 245 -5.06 2.65 -13.11
C ASN A 245 -5.40 3.20 -14.50
N SER A 246 -4.42 3.76 -15.22
CA SER A 246 -4.59 4.24 -16.58
C SER A 246 -5.04 3.12 -17.52
N LEU A 247 -4.40 1.95 -17.43
CA LEU A 247 -4.76 0.77 -18.22
C LEU A 247 -6.13 0.22 -17.84
N GLY A 248 -6.43 0.17 -16.54
CA GLY A 248 -7.74 -0.25 -16.03
C GLY A 248 -8.88 0.67 -16.52
N TYR A 249 -8.71 1.97 -16.43
CA TYR A 249 -9.71 2.93 -16.93
C TYR A 249 -9.86 2.86 -18.45
N ARG A 250 -8.75 2.74 -19.19
CA ARG A 250 -8.78 2.50 -20.63
C ARG A 250 -9.60 1.27 -21.00
N HIS A 251 -9.37 0.15 -20.30
CA HIS A 251 -10.11 -1.08 -20.55
C HIS A 251 -11.59 -0.95 -20.18
N GLN A 252 -11.88 -0.33 -19.05
CA GLN A 252 -13.25 -0.19 -18.55
C GLN A 252 -14.11 0.72 -19.45
N ILE A 253 -13.53 1.81 -19.98
CA ILE A 253 -14.26 2.83 -20.74
C ILE A 253 -14.24 2.49 -22.23
N ASP A 254 -13.09 2.55 -22.88
CA ASP A 254 -12.87 2.22 -24.29
C ASP A 254 -11.37 2.15 -24.62
N GLU A 255 -10.88 0.96 -24.93
CA GLU A 255 -9.46 0.74 -25.27
C GLU A 255 -8.96 1.55 -26.47
N LYS A 256 -9.86 1.88 -27.41
CA LYS A 256 -9.51 2.64 -28.63
C LYS A 256 -9.50 4.13 -28.40
N ARG A 257 -10.24 4.61 -27.41
CA ARG A 257 -10.38 6.03 -27.08
C ARG A 257 -9.17 6.58 -26.34
N PHE A 258 -8.60 5.80 -25.44
CA PHE A 258 -7.53 6.28 -24.59
C PHE A 258 -6.15 5.77 -25.02
N ASP A 259 -5.15 6.62 -24.88
CA ASP A 259 -3.74 6.30 -25.00
C ASP A 259 -3.08 6.37 -23.63
N VAL A 260 -2.13 5.46 -23.37
CA VAL A 260 -1.40 5.40 -22.09
C VAL A 260 0.08 5.40 -22.39
N VAL A 261 0.81 6.35 -21.82
CA VAL A 261 2.26 6.48 -21.99
C VAL A 261 2.96 6.77 -20.67
N ILE A 262 4.18 6.29 -20.52
CA ILE A 262 5.11 6.74 -19.48
C ILE A 262 5.85 7.96 -20.05
N PRO A 263 5.93 9.11 -19.34
CA PRO A 263 6.62 10.31 -19.83
C PRO A 263 8.06 10.04 -20.25
N SER A 264 8.45 10.59 -21.39
CA SER A 264 9.75 10.29 -22.02
C SER A 264 10.96 10.84 -21.28
N GLU A 265 10.83 11.95 -20.56
CA GLU A 265 11.90 12.51 -19.71
C GLU A 265 12.16 11.66 -18.47
N GLY A 266 11.20 10.89 -18.08
CA GLY A 266 11.23 10.04 -16.91
C GLY A 266 9.95 10.12 -16.10
N SER A 267 9.83 9.19 -15.20
CA SER A 267 8.71 9.07 -14.27
C SER A 267 9.16 8.40 -12.97
N VAL A 268 8.28 8.38 -12.02
CA VAL A 268 8.49 7.72 -10.73
C VAL A 268 7.76 6.38 -10.71
N THR A 269 8.52 5.34 -10.38
CA THR A 269 7.98 4.03 -10.01
C THR A 269 7.86 3.94 -8.51
N SER A 270 6.75 3.49 -8.03
CA SER A 270 6.52 3.21 -6.60
C SER A 270 5.71 1.93 -6.46
N GLY A 271 5.45 1.52 -5.24
CA GLY A 271 4.71 0.30 -4.98
C GLY A 271 3.76 0.42 -3.81
N TYR A 272 2.96 -0.59 -3.67
CA TYR A 272 2.11 -0.82 -2.51
C TYR A 272 2.67 -1.99 -1.73
N ALA A 273 2.79 -1.79 -0.43
CA ALA A 273 3.40 -2.73 0.48
C ALA A 273 2.35 -3.40 1.35
N THR A 274 2.39 -4.72 1.41
CA THR A 274 1.61 -5.45 2.40
C THR A 274 2.20 -5.25 3.79
N ILE A 275 1.35 -4.95 4.76
CA ILE A 275 1.66 -4.91 6.19
C ILE A 275 0.76 -5.91 6.93
N ILE A 276 1.34 -6.76 7.77
CA ILE A 276 0.56 -7.65 8.64
C ILE A 276 0.33 -6.92 9.95
N ASN A 277 -0.92 -6.81 10.38
CA ASN A 277 -1.26 -6.15 11.64
C ASN A 277 -0.65 -6.92 12.82
N LYS A 278 0.11 -6.25 13.67
CA LYS A 278 0.69 -6.83 14.89
C LYS A 278 -0.36 -7.48 15.81
N TYR A 279 -1.56 -6.92 15.80
CA TYR A 279 -2.69 -7.34 16.63
C TYR A 279 -3.68 -8.24 15.89
N ALA A 280 -3.30 -8.74 14.68
CA ALA A 280 -4.16 -9.59 13.87
C ALA A 280 -4.77 -10.73 14.67
N LYS A 281 -6.06 -10.97 14.47
CA LYS A 281 -6.76 -12.13 15.06
C LYS A 281 -6.43 -13.42 14.29
N ASN A 282 -6.09 -13.25 13.02
CA ASN A 282 -5.76 -14.34 12.10
C ASN A 282 -4.36 -14.12 11.47
N PRO A 283 -3.29 -14.11 12.29
CA PRO A 283 -1.96 -13.75 11.81
C PRO A 283 -1.38 -14.75 10.79
N HIS A 284 -1.74 -16.04 10.89
CA HIS A 284 -1.22 -17.05 9.97
C HIS A 284 -1.92 -17.01 8.61
N THR A 285 -3.21 -16.62 8.56
CA THR A 285 -3.87 -16.34 7.27
C THR A 285 -3.31 -15.08 6.61
N ALA A 286 -2.93 -14.05 7.38
CA ALA A 286 -2.25 -12.88 6.86
C ALA A 286 -0.85 -13.21 6.31
N MET A 287 -0.08 -14.08 7.00
CA MET A 287 1.20 -14.58 6.49
C MET A 287 1.01 -15.39 5.20
N LEU A 288 0.03 -16.31 5.17
CA LEU A 288 -0.27 -17.11 3.98
C LEU A 288 -0.74 -16.23 2.82
N ALA A 289 -1.56 -15.20 3.08
CA ALA A 289 -1.97 -14.25 2.06
C ALA A 289 -0.75 -13.51 1.48
N ARG A 290 0.20 -13.05 2.30
CA ARG A 290 1.44 -12.42 1.82
C ARG A 290 2.29 -13.38 0.99
N GLU A 291 2.41 -14.66 1.39
CA GLU A 291 3.07 -15.70 0.58
C GLU A 291 2.42 -15.84 -0.79
N TYR A 292 1.09 -15.93 -0.81
CA TYR A 292 0.33 -16.09 -2.03
C TYR A 292 0.45 -14.85 -2.95
N ILE A 293 0.31 -13.65 -2.42
CA ILE A 293 0.47 -12.38 -3.16
C ILE A 293 1.84 -12.34 -3.87
N LEU A 294 2.87 -12.84 -3.22
CA LEU A 294 4.24 -12.86 -3.77
C LEU A 294 4.56 -14.15 -4.56
N SER A 295 3.66 -15.11 -4.65
CA SER A 295 3.82 -16.29 -5.49
C SER A 295 3.71 -15.94 -6.98
N ASP A 296 4.07 -16.87 -7.88
CA ASP A 296 3.90 -16.67 -9.32
C ASP A 296 2.43 -16.43 -9.68
N ALA A 297 1.51 -17.19 -9.07
CA ALA A 297 0.07 -17.02 -9.27
C ALA A 297 -0.43 -15.65 -8.78
N GLY A 298 -0.07 -15.24 -7.57
CA GLY A 298 -0.45 -13.93 -7.04
C GLY A 298 0.10 -12.77 -7.85
N GLN A 299 1.35 -12.86 -8.29
CA GLN A 299 1.97 -11.85 -9.16
C GLN A 299 1.31 -11.81 -10.54
N GLU A 300 0.90 -12.96 -11.09
CA GLU A 300 0.12 -13.02 -12.33
C GLU A 300 -1.27 -12.40 -12.16
N ASN A 301 -1.95 -12.64 -11.02
CA ASN A 301 -3.24 -12.02 -10.74
C ASN A 301 -3.15 -10.48 -10.65
N LEU A 302 -2.13 -9.97 -9.97
CA LEU A 302 -1.86 -8.53 -9.94
C LEU A 302 -1.58 -7.97 -11.34
N ALA A 303 -0.82 -8.71 -12.16
CA ALA A 303 -0.53 -8.30 -13.53
C ALA A 303 -1.76 -8.35 -14.46
N LYS A 304 -2.73 -9.23 -14.23
CA LYS A 304 -4.05 -9.17 -14.89
C LYS A 304 -4.80 -7.89 -14.56
N GLY A 305 -4.58 -7.35 -13.36
CA GLY A 305 -5.02 -6.01 -12.94
C GLY A 305 -4.09 -4.89 -13.39
N TYR A 306 -3.20 -5.16 -14.34
CA TYR A 306 -2.23 -4.24 -14.93
C TYR A 306 -1.10 -3.80 -13.99
N ALA A 307 -1.06 -4.23 -12.74
CA ALA A 307 0.01 -3.93 -11.80
C ALA A 307 1.26 -4.75 -12.11
N ARG A 308 2.43 -4.12 -12.12
CA ARG A 308 3.66 -4.84 -12.48
C ARG A 308 4.18 -5.66 -11.30
N PRO A 309 4.58 -6.92 -11.53
CA PRO A 309 5.20 -7.75 -10.51
C PRO A 309 6.42 -7.06 -9.87
N ILE A 310 6.59 -7.30 -8.57
CA ILE A 310 7.78 -6.83 -7.85
C ILE A 310 8.94 -7.83 -7.93
N ARG A 311 8.64 -9.10 -8.13
CA ARG A 311 9.66 -10.15 -8.22
C ARG A 311 10.27 -10.19 -9.61
N ASP A 312 11.60 -10.15 -9.69
CA ASP A 312 12.35 -10.13 -10.96
C ASP A 312 12.26 -11.42 -11.78
N LYS A 313 11.92 -12.54 -11.14
CA LYS A 313 11.91 -13.87 -11.77
C LYS A 313 10.53 -14.38 -12.19
N VAL A 314 9.49 -13.61 -11.92
CA VAL A 314 8.12 -14.01 -12.31
C VAL A 314 8.00 -14.14 -13.82
N GLN A 315 7.47 -15.27 -14.26
CA GLN A 315 7.19 -15.56 -15.67
C GLN A 315 5.70 -15.40 -15.94
N LEU A 316 5.30 -14.22 -16.37
CA LEU A 316 3.91 -13.97 -16.77
C LEU A 316 3.55 -14.75 -18.03
N SER A 317 2.31 -15.23 -18.12
CA SER A 317 1.76 -15.82 -19.34
C SER A 317 1.78 -14.80 -20.50
N GLN A 318 1.85 -15.28 -21.73
CA GLN A 318 1.88 -14.41 -22.91
C GLN A 318 0.66 -13.50 -23.02
N ASP A 319 -0.49 -13.94 -22.52
CA ASP A 319 -1.72 -13.16 -22.58
C ASP A 319 -1.69 -12.01 -21.54
N VAL A 320 -1.17 -12.26 -20.36
CA VAL A 320 -0.98 -11.24 -19.32
C VAL A 320 0.11 -10.23 -19.72
N GLN A 321 1.21 -10.68 -20.32
CA GLN A 321 2.24 -9.77 -20.84
C GLN A 321 1.69 -8.74 -21.84
N LYS A 322 0.69 -9.12 -22.66
CA LYS A 322 0.05 -8.20 -23.63
C LYS A 322 -0.82 -7.12 -22.98
N LEU A 323 -1.23 -7.32 -21.73
CA LEU A 323 -2.03 -6.34 -20.98
C LEU A 323 -1.18 -5.16 -20.51
N LEU A 324 0.10 -5.41 -20.24
CA LEU A 324 1.04 -4.42 -19.72
C LEU A 324 1.63 -3.54 -20.82
N LEU A 325 2.07 -2.34 -20.46
CA LEU A 325 2.84 -1.51 -21.37
C LEU A 325 4.21 -2.14 -21.66
N PRO A 326 4.76 -1.95 -22.88
CA PRO A 326 6.09 -2.45 -23.25
C PRO A 326 7.18 -1.97 -22.29
N GLU A 327 8.12 -2.85 -21.94
CA GLU A 327 9.21 -2.53 -21.00
C GLU A 327 10.05 -1.31 -21.40
N GLU A 328 10.26 -1.09 -22.69
CA GLU A 328 11.02 0.06 -23.16
C GLU A 328 10.42 1.41 -22.78
N MET A 329 9.12 1.47 -22.47
CA MET A 329 8.50 2.71 -21.97
C MET A 329 8.96 3.08 -20.56
N TYR A 330 9.43 2.12 -19.78
CA TYR A 330 9.86 2.34 -18.38
C TYR A 330 11.33 2.68 -18.21
N LYS A 331 12.11 2.69 -19.28
CA LYS A 331 13.59 2.87 -19.26
C LYS A 331 14.08 4.09 -18.46
N ASN A 332 13.27 5.14 -18.39
CA ASN A 332 13.57 6.38 -17.69
C ASN A 332 12.78 6.52 -16.37
N ALA A 333 11.95 5.54 -16.01
CA ALA A 333 11.26 5.50 -14.75
C ALA A 333 12.20 5.02 -13.63
N GLN A 334 12.12 5.62 -12.46
CA GLN A 334 13.00 5.32 -11.33
C GLN A 334 12.20 5.26 -10.03
N PRO A 335 12.55 4.36 -9.11
CA PRO A 335 12.03 4.45 -7.76
C PRO A 335 12.60 5.68 -7.05
N VAL A 336 11.95 6.10 -5.98
CA VAL A 336 12.49 7.09 -5.05
C VAL A 336 13.84 6.62 -4.54
N LYS A 337 14.86 7.47 -4.61
CA LYS A 337 16.23 7.12 -4.20
C LYS A 337 16.44 7.23 -2.70
N ASP A 338 15.85 8.23 -2.07
CA ASP A 338 15.92 8.49 -0.63
C ASP A 338 14.51 8.47 -0.05
N GLN A 339 14.08 7.30 0.39
CA GLN A 339 12.74 7.08 0.96
C GLN A 339 12.49 7.96 2.20
N LYS A 340 13.52 8.19 3.01
CA LYS A 340 13.39 9.01 4.21
C LYS A 340 13.12 10.48 3.87
N LYS A 341 13.82 11.03 2.88
CA LYS A 341 13.55 12.39 2.40
C LYS A 341 12.17 12.49 1.77
N TRP A 342 11.77 11.49 1.01
CA TRP A 342 10.42 11.44 0.44
C TRP A 342 9.35 11.44 1.53
N GLU A 343 9.50 10.64 2.57
CA GLU A 343 8.60 10.64 3.74
C GLU A 343 8.51 12.02 4.42
N GLU A 344 9.64 12.72 4.55
CA GLU A 344 9.66 14.08 5.10
C GLU A 344 8.95 15.08 4.16
N THR A 345 9.12 14.93 2.86
CA THR A 345 8.51 15.78 1.84
C THR A 345 7.01 15.56 1.71
N THR A 346 6.54 14.31 1.76
CA THR A 346 5.09 14.01 1.65
C THR A 346 4.27 14.71 2.72
N LYS A 347 4.83 14.91 3.91
CA LYS A 347 4.18 15.65 5.02
C LYS A 347 3.93 17.13 4.70
N GLN A 348 4.70 17.71 3.76
CA GLN A 348 4.60 19.11 3.35
C GLN A 348 3.73 19.32 2.12
N ILE A 349 3.56 18.30 1.28
CA ILE A 349 2.83 18.40 0.01
C ILE A 349 1.39 18.92 0.21
N PRO A 350 0.58 18.42 1.16
CA PRO A 350 -0.78 18.92 1.35
C PRO A 350 -0.84 20.43 1.58
N GLN A 351 0.03 20.94 2.44
CA GLN A 351 0.09 22.37 2.72
C GLN A 351 0.55 23.17 1.49
N LEU A 352 1.66 22.78 0.88
CA LEU A 352 2.18 23.47 -0.31
C LEU A 352 1.17 23.47 -1.46
N TYR A 353 0.51 22.34 -1.70
CA TYR A 353 -0.49 22.22 -2.76
C TYR A 353 -1.70 23.09 -2.47
N GLN A 354 -2.19 23.12 -1.23
CA GLN A 354 -3.29 23.97 -0.83
C GLN A 354 -2.94 25.47 -0.98
N GLU A 355 -1.78 25.90 -0.51
CA GLU A 355 -1.36 27.29 -0.50
C GLU A 355 -0.96 27.84 -1.88
N GLN A 356 -0.43 26.99 -2.77
CA GLN A 356 0.16 27.45 -4.04
C GLN A 356 -0.57 26.97 -5.29
N VAL A 357 -1.36 25.89 -5.20
CA VAL A 357 -2.09 25.34 -6.35
C VAL A 357 -3.59 25.59 -6.23
N LEU A 358 -4.22 25.12 -5.14
CA LEU A 358 -5.68 25.19 -5.01
C LEU A 358 -6.23 26.61 -4.90
N ILE A 359 -5.43 27.57 -4.43
CA ILE A 359 -5.84 28.99 -4.41
C ILE A 359 -6.12 29.56 -5.82
N HIS A 360 -5.63 28.92 -6.88
CA HIS A 360 -5.87 29.31 -8.26
C HIS A 360 -7.00 28.51 -8.91
N GLY A 361 -7.46 27.42 -8.29
CA GLY A 361 -8.59 26.63 -8.75
C GLY A 361 -9.91 27.42 -8.57
N LYS A 362 -10.72 27.50 -9.62
CA LYS A 362 -12.09 28.08 -9.58
C LYS A 362 -13.09 26.95 -9.59
#